data_4d1f967639c59c807ba7a57d9293778b
#
_entry.id   4d1f967639c59c807ba7a57d9293778b
#
_cell.length_a   1.000
_cell.length_b   1.000
_cell.length_c   1.000
_cell.angle_alpha   90.00
_cell.angle_beta   90.00
_cell.angle_gamma   90.00
#
_symmetry.space_group_name_H-M   'P 1'
#
loop_
_entity.id
_entity.type
_entity.pdbx_description
1 polymer ?
#
loop_
_entity_poly.entity_id
_entity_poly.type
_entity_poly.pdbx_seq_one_letter_code
_entity_poly.pdbx_strand_id
1 'polypeptide(L)'
;MGMRCRLRKQPGDDNLISSYVFIVAMSVIICVTCVTHHNPIIPVIVSGKSMESSLHNNDRGFVFWFGKINRYDIITFDAIIDGKPDILIKRVIGLPGDSVKCIGKTVYVNGDPIVEFAKDPNYNTDFEEVHVPDNCYFVLGDNREVSLDSRYDEVGFVESDTIQGIFHLAK
;
A
#
# COMPACT_ATOMS: atom_id res chain seq x y z
N MET A 1 39.47 -58.43 -37.71
CA MET A 1 38.94 -58.74 -36.38
C MET A 1 38.79 -57.40 -35.66
N GLY A 2 37.61 -56.80 -35.79
CA GLY A 2 37.36 -55.44 -35.33
C GLY A 2 36.70 -55.45 -33.94
N MET A 3 37.45 -54.95 -32.95
CA MET A 3 37.01 -54.85 -31.57
C MET A 3 36.08 -53.59 -31.44
N ARG A 4 34.78 -53.79 -31.29
CA ARG A 4 33.86 -52.68 -31.00
C ARG A 4 33.91 -52.37 -29.49
N CYS A 5 34.45 -51.24 -29.14
CA CYS A 5 34.37 -50.72 -27.78
C CYS A 5 32.96 -50.18 -27.52
N ARG A 6 32.15 -50.81 -26.64
CA ARG A 6 30.87 -50.31 -26.16
C ARG A 6 31.13 -49.47 -24.92
N LEU A 7 30.93 -48.18 -25.03
CA LEU A 7 30.85 -47.33 -23.87
C LEU A 7 29.58 -47.67 -23.05
N ARG A 8 29.75 -48.19 -21.87
CA ARG A 8 28.66 -48.49 -20.92
C ARG A 8 28.34 -47.24 -20.15
N LYS A 9 27.18 -46.64 -20.39
CA LYS A 9 26.66 -45.52 -19.61
C LYS A 9 26.51 -45.98 -18.15
N GLN A 10 27.12 -45.28 -17.22
CA GLN A 10 26.99 -45.57 -15.78
C GLN A 10 25.55 -45.24 -15.34
N PRO A 11 24.82 -46.10 -14.61
CA PRO A 11 23.46 -45.89 -14.18
C PRO A 11 23.37 -45.04 -12.90
N GLY A 12 23.96 -43.87 -12.89
CA GLY A 12 23.99 -42.99 -11.71
C GLY A 12 23.66 -41.54 -11.99
N ASP A 13 23.97 -41.06 -13.20
CA ASP A 13 23.91 -39.63 -13.50
C ASP A 13 22.48 -39.12 -13.70
N ASP A 14 21.57 -39.93 -14.25
CA ASP A 14 20.20 -39.52 -14.55
C ASP A 14 19.38 -39.29 -13.26
N ASN A 15 19.69 -40.03 -12.18
CA ASN A 15 19.03 -39.86 -10.89
C ASN A 15 19.50 -38.60 -10.14
N LEU A 16 20.78 -38.25 -10.26
CA LEU A 16 21.37 -37.05 -9.66
C LEU A 16 20.78 -35.79 -10.33
N ILE A 17 20.74 -35.75 -11.66
CA ILE A 17 20.19 -34.62 -12.42
C ILE A 17 18.71 -34.44 -12.08
N SER A 18 17.91 -35.52 -12.04
CA SER A 18 16.50 -35.50 -11.66
C SER A 18 16.29 -34.95 -10.24
N SER A 19 17.15 -35.36 -9.28
CA SER A 19 17.08 -34.85 -7.90
C SER A 19 17.42 -33.37 -7.81
N TYR A 20 18.42 -32.88 -8.54
CA TYR A 20 18.75 -31.46 -8.60
C TYR A 20 17.61 -30.62 -9.19
N VAL A 21 17.03 -31.06 -10.31
CA VAL A 21 15.88 -30.37 -10.93
C VAL A 21 14.70 -30.30 -9.97
N PHE A 22 14.42 -31.40 -9.26
CA PHE A 22 13.33 -31.41 -8.26
C PHE A 22 13.61 -30.45 -7.09
N ILE A 23 14.81 -30.42 -6.54
CA ILE A 23 15.19 -29.51 -5.44
C ILE A 23 15.07 -28.05 -5.90
N VAL A 24 15.57 -27.72 -7.09
CA VAL A 24 15.47 -26.35 -7.64
C VAL A 24 14.01 -25.97 -7.86
N ALA A 25 13.20 -26.84 -8.44
CA ALA A 25 11.77 -26.58 -8.64
C ALA A 25 11.03 -26.36 -7.32
N MET A 26 11.29 -27.17 -6.31
CA MET A 26 10.71 -27.02 -4.97
C MET A 26 11.18 -25.73 -4.28
N SER A 27 12.45 -25.36 -4.39
CA SER A 27 12.94 -24.10 -3.82
C SER A 27 12.32 -22.87 -4.49
N VAL A 28 12.12 -22.90 -5.80
CA VAL A 28 11.41 -21.84 -6.54
C VAL A 28 9.94 -21.75 -6.08
N ILE A 29 9.26 -22.88 -5.96
CA ILE A 29 7.86 -22.93 -5.48
C ILE A 29 7.77 -22.36 -4.06
N ILE A 30 8.65 -22.78 -3.14
CA ILE A 30 8.68 -22.27 -1.77
C ILE A 30 8.98 -20.76 -1.75
N CYS A 31 9.91 -20.29 -2.57
CA CYS A 31 10.24 -18.88 -2.67
C CYS A 31 9.03 -18.06 -3.17
N VAL A 32 8.38 -18.52 -4.23
CA VAL A 32 7.17 -17.87 -4.80
C VAL A 32 6.04 -17.85 -3.78
N THR A 33 5.76 -18.97 -3.10
CA THR A 33 4.71 -19.03 -2.08
C THR A 33 5.05 -18.15 -0.88
N CYS A 34 6.29 -18.10 -0.45
CA CYS A 34 6.74 -17.22 0.64
C CYS A 34 6.56 -15.74 0.27
N VAL A 35 6.95 -15.34 -0.93
CA VAL A 35 6.78 -13.96 -1.41
C VAL A 35 5.29 -13.58 -1.53
N THR A 36 4.46 -14.47 -2.06
CA THR A 36 3.02 -14.20 -2.23
C THR A 36 2.25 -14.18 -0.90
N HIS A 37 2.70 -14.93 0.11
CA HIS A 37 2.09 -14.89 1.44
C HIS A 37 2.53 -13.70 2.30
N HIS A 38 3.74 -13.16 2.07
CA HIS A 38 4.26 -12.04 2.85
C HIS A 38 3.92 -10.66 2.25
N ASN A 39 3.63 -10.60 0.95
CA ASN A 39 3.29 -9.36 0.25
C ASN A 39 2.13 -9.62 -0.71
N PRO A 40 0.90 -9.78 -0.22
CA PRO A 40 -0.25 -10.04 -1.07
C PRO A 40 -0.52 -8.83 -1.96
N ILE A 41 -0.76 -9.10 -3.25
CA ILE A 41 -1.33 -8.12 -4.17
C ILE A 41 -2.85 -8.28 -4.09
N ILE A 42 -3.55 -7.28 -3.60
CA ILE A 42 -4.99 -7.32 -3.38
C ILE A 42 -5.67 -6.51 -4.47
N PRO A 43 -6.46 -7.14 -5.37
CA PRO A 43 -7.29 -6.39 -6.31
C PRO A 43 -8.43 -5.71 -5.55
N VAL A 44 -8.63 -4.42 -5.81
CA VAL A 44 -9.66 -3.61 -5.14
C VAL A 44 -10.46 -2.77 -6.13
N ILE A 45 -11.69 -2.46 -5.75
CA ILE A 45 -12.57 -1.52 -6.46
C ILE A 45 -12.83 -0.36 -5.51
N VAL A 46 -12.56 0.86 -6.00
CA VAL A 46 -12.79 2.08 -5.23
C VAL A 46 -14.30 2.30 -5.06
N SER A 47 -14.73 2.50 -3.82
CA SER A 47 -16.11 2.82 -3.49
C SER A 47 -16.17 4.17 -2.79
N GLY A 48 -17.12 5.00 -3.21
CA GLY A 48 -17.34 6.33 -2.63
C GLY A 48 -16.66 7.45 -3.42
N LYS A 49 -16.70 8.65 -2.83
CA LYS A 49 -16.30 9.91 -3.49
C LYS A 49 -15.19 10.66 -2.76
N SER A 50 -14.67 10.11 -1.67
CA SER A 50 -13.71 10.81 -0.80
C SER A 50 -12.35 11.10 -1.46
N MET A 51 -12.02 10.41 -2.54
CA MET A 51 -10.78 10.57 -3.31
C MET A 51 -10.98 11.20 -4.70
N GLU A 52 -12.21 11.68 -5.03
CA GLU A 52 -12.41 12.55 -6.20
C GLU A 52 -11.57 13.83 -6.01
N SER A 53 -10.77 14.24 -6.83
CA SER A 53 -10.48 14.18 -8.25
C SER A 53 -9.50 13.08 -8.71
N SER A 54 -8.81 12.41 -7.80
CA SER A 54 -7.76 11.46 -8.19
C SER A 54 -8.30 10.06 -8.49
N LEU A 55 -9.33 9.62 -7.75
CA LEU A 55 -9.98 8.33 -7.93
C LEU A 55 -11.49 8.51 -7.97
N HIS A 56 -12.13 7.79 -8.89
CA HIS A 56 -13.57 7.80 -9.05
C HIS A 56 -14.21 6.51 -8.53
N ASN A 57 -15.50 6.59 -8.23
CA ASN A 57 -16.27 5.41 -7.84
C ASN A 57 -16.23 4.35 -8.95
N ASN A 58 -15.98 3.08 -8.57
CA ASN A 58 -15.76 1.92 -9.44
C ASN A 58 -14.39 1.88 -10.16
N ASP A 59 -13.46 2.78 -9.90
CA ASP A 59 -12.10 2.62 -10.34
C ASP A 59 -11.52 1.32 -9.77
N ARG A 60 -10.71 0.64 -10.59
CA ARG A 60 -10.08 -0.63 -10.23
C ARG A 60 -8.59 -0.44 -10.05
N GLY A 61 -8.04 -1.12 -9.07
CA GLY A 61 -6.62 -1.04 -8.80
C GLY A 61 -6.12 -2.23 -8.00
N PHE A 62 -4.88 -2.11 -7.59
CA PHE A 62 -4.22 -3.09 -6.75
C PHE A 62 -3.63 -2.40 -5.53
N VAL A 63 -3.73 -3.06 -4.40
CA VAL A 63 -3.05 -2.68 -3.16
C VAL A 63 -1.93 -3.67 -2.94
N PHE A 64 -0.73 -3.16 -2.70
CA PHE A 64 0.41 -3.98 -2.34
C PHE A 64 1.33 -3.28 -1.35
N TRP A 65 1.93 -4.09 -0.50
CA TRP A 65 2.87 -3.64 0.51
C TRP A 65 4.29 -3.82 0.00
N PHE A 66 4.86 -2.75 -0.57
CA PHE A 66 6.26 -2.74 -0.98
C PHE A 66 6.95 -1.48 -0.49
N GLY A 67 7.89 -1.64 0.41
CA GLY A 67 8.78 -0.57 0.81
C GLY A 67 8.18 0.46 1.78
N LYS A 68 8.78 1.63 1.77
CA LYS A 68 8.44 2.73 2.66
C LYS A 68 7.27 3.54 2.08
N ILE A 69 6.29 3.86 2.92
CA ILE A 69 5.24 4.80 2.59
C ILE A 69 5.83 6.20 2.51
N ASN A 70 5.55 6.92 1.44
CA ASN A 70 6.00 8.27 1.21
C ASN A 70 4.84 9.25 1.32
N ARG A 71 5.15 10.53 1.50
CA ARG A 71 4.15 11.58 1.41
C ARG A 71 3.52 11.59 0.03
N TYR A 72 2.19 11.74 0.00
CA TYR A 72 1.30 11.72 -1.16
C TYR A 72 0.97 10.32 -1.71
N ASP A 73 1.53 9.24 -1.18
CA ASP A 73 1.04 7.90 -1.51
C ASP A 73 -0.44 7.77 -1.12
N ILE A 74 -1.20 7.03 -1.91
CA ILE A 74 -2.57 6.67 -1.59
C ILE A 74 -2.52 5.30 -0.90
N ILE A 75 -3.03 5.23 0.32
CA ILE A 75 -3.01 4.00 1.12
C ILE A 75 -4.42 3.49 1.41
N THR A 76 -4.53 2.19 1.64
CA THR A 76 -5.71 1.56 2.22
C THR A 76 -5.39 1.08 3.62
N PHE A 77 -6.33 1.25 4.53
CA PHE A 77 -6.16 0.87 5.94
C PHE A 77 -7.48 0.47 6.57
N ASP A 78 -7.40 -0.39 7.58
CA ASP A 78 -8.54 -0.81 8.38
C ASP A 78 -8.93 0.31 9.35
N ALA A 79 -10.22 0.60 9.44
CA ALA A 79 -10.78 1.59 10.35
C ALA A 79 -12.04 1.04 11.04
N ILE A 80 -12.44 1.67 12.14
CA ILE A 80 -13.71 1.39 12.80
C ILE A 80 -14.58 2.64 12.72
N ILE A 81 -15.58 2.62 11.86
CA ILE A 81 -16.50 3.74 11.65
C ILE A 81 -17.87 3.37 12.19
N ASP A 82 -18.44 4.20 13.06
CA ASP A 82 -19.72 3.92 13.74
C ASP A 82 -19.75 2.54 14.44
N GLY A 83 -18.60 2.11 15.00
CA GLY A 83 -18.44 0.82 15.68
C GLY A 83 -18.41 -0.40 14.75
N LYS A 84 -18.24 -0.19 13.43
CA LYS A 84 -18.15 -1.25 12.43
C LYS A 84 -16.80 -1.22 11.73
N PRO A 85 -16.21 -2.38 11.43
CA PRO A 85 -15.00 -2.44 10.62
C PRO A 85 -15.29 -1.97 9.20
N ASP A 86 -14.41 -1.12 8.68
CA ASP A 86 -14.44 -0.60 7.31
C ASP A 86 -13.00 -0.48 6.77
N ILE A 87 -12.85 -0.39 5.46
CA ILE A 87 -11.56 -0.18 4.80
C ILE A 87 -11.61 1.17 4.10
N LEU A 88 -10.75 2.07 4.56
CA LEU A 88 -10.66 3.41 3.99
C LEU A 88 -9.50 3.52 3.01
N ILE A 89 -9.67 4.39 2.00
CA ILE A 89 -8.64 4.80 1.05
C ILE A 89 -8.44 6.30 1.16
N LYS A 90 -7.18 6.73 1.46
CA LYS A 90 -6.83 8.14 1.68
C LYS A 90 -5.40 8.42 1.20
N ARG A 91 -5.08 9.70 1.06
CA ARG A 91 -3.74 10.18 0.73
C ARG A 91 -2.96 10.52 1.98
N VAL A 92 -1.72 10.06 2.04
CA VAL A 92 -0.76 10.39 3.10
C VAL A 92 -0.32 11.85 2.96
N ILE A 93 -0.54 12.63 4.01
CA ILE A 93 -0.13 14.05 4.10
C ILE A 93 0.99 14.23 5.12
N GLY A 94 0.85 13.66 6.31
CA GLY A 94 1.87 13.67 7.36
C GLY A 94 2.52 12.30 7.52
N LEU A 95 3.83 12.27 7.60
CA LEU A 95 4.64 11.11 7.94
C LEU A 95 4.95 11.10 9.44
N PRO A 96 5.38 9.97 10.02
CA PRO A 96 5.83 9.93 11.42
C PRO A 96 6.81 11.04 11.74
N GLY A 97 6.56 11.81 12.81
CA GLY A 97 7.35 12.94 13.27
C GLY A 97 7.04 14.28 12.60
N ASP A 98 6.15 14.34 11.61
CA ASP A 98 5.75 15.61 11.00
C ASP A 98 4.80 16.41 11.90
N SER A 99 4.81 17.75 11.71
CA SER A 99 3.77 18.65 12.19
C SER A 99 2.84 19.00 11.05
N VAL A 100 1.53 18.87 11.24
CA VAL A 100 0.51 19.17 10.22
C VAL A 100 -0.49 20.17 10.79
N LYS A 101 -0.83 21.20 9.99
CA LYS A 101 -1.90 22.17 10.33
C LYS A 101 -2.61 22.67 9.08
N CYS A 102 -3.78 23.24 9.26
CA CYS A 102 -4.47 23.95 8.19
C CYS A 102 -4.85 25.34 8.68
N ILE A 103 -4.38 26.37 7.98
CA ILE A 103 -4.68 27.78 8.27
C ILE A 103 -5.08 28.47 6.98
N GLY A 104 -6.22 29.17 7.00
CA GLY A 104 -6.71 29.91 5.85
C GLY A 104 -6.93 29.00 4.63
N LYS A 105 -7.42 27.79 4.83
CA LYS A 105 -7.66 26.79 3.78
C LYS A 105 -6.39 26.17 3.18
N THR A 106 -5.23 26.50 3.68
CA THR A 106 -3.95 25.94 3.21
C THR A 106 -3.43 24.94 4.23
N VAL A 107 -3.08 23.74 3.77
CA VAL A 107 -2.46 22.70 4.61
C VAL A 107 -0.95 22.89 4.58
N TYR A 108 -0.35 22.88 5.77
CA TYR A 108 1.09 23.00 5.99
C TYR A 108 1.64 21.74 6.63
N VAL A 109 2.80 21.33 6.21
CA VAL A 109 3.57 20.26 6.86
C VAL A 109 4.96 20.79 7.18
N ASN A 110 5.36 20.71 8.46
CA ASN A 110 6.63 21.25 8.98
C ASN A 110 6.83 22.75 8.67
N GLY A 111 5.74 23.50 8.60
CA GLY A 111 5.74 24.92 8.29
C GLY A 111 5.66 25.28 6.81
N ASP A 112 5.83 24.32 5.90
CA ASP A 112 5.75 24.53 4.46
C ASP A 112 4.38 24.17 3.91
N PRO A 113 3.79 24.96 2.98
CA PRO A 113 2.56 24.60 2.31
C PRO A 113 2.77 23.37 1.42
N ILE A 114 1.83 22.42 1.49
CA ILE A 114 1.92 21.20 0.68
C ILE A 114 1.45 21.44 -0.76
N VAL A 115 1.83 20.51 -1.67
CA VAL A 115 1.18 20.40 -2.96
C VAL A 115 -0.28 19.99 -2.74
N GLU A 116 -1.22 20.81 -3.25
CA GLU A 116 -2.64 20.60 -3.02
C GLU A 116 -3.22 19.58 -4.01
N PHE A 117 -3.80 18.52 -3.48
CA PHE A 117 -4.53 17.48 -4.23
C PHE A 117 -6.04 17.60 -4.06
N ALA A 118 -6.50 18.53 -3.22
CA ALA A 118 -7.92 18.71 -2.98
C ALA A 118 -8.65 19.05 -4.28
N LYS A 119 -9.81 18.42 -4.48
CA LYS A 119 -10.74 18.72 -5.56
C LYS A 119 -11.15 20.20 -5.54
N ASP A 120 -11.38 20.73 -4.35
CA ASP A 120 -11.59 22.16 -4.08
C ASP A 120 -10.99 22.50 -2.72
N PRO A 121 -9.90 23.30 -2.67
CA PRO A 121 -9.26 23.71 -1.43
C PRO A 121 -10.17 24.54 -0.50
N ASN A 122 -11.24 25.15 -1.01
CA ASN A 122 -12.18 25.91 -0.20
C ASN A 122 -12.89 25.06 0.86
N TYR A 123 -12.94 23.74 0.66
CA TYR A 123 -13.48 22.79 1.65
C TYR A 123 -12.44 22.32 2.67
N ASN A 124 -11.21 22.81 2.62
CA ASN A 124 -10.28 22.62 3.74
C ASN A 124 -10.85 23.27 5.00
N THR A 125 -10.89 22.52 6.07
CA THR A 125 -11.28 23.02 7.39
C THR A 125 -9.99 23.35 8.16
N ASP A 126 -9.91 24.55 8.69
CA ASP A 126 -8.79 24.96 9.52
C ASP A 126 -8.74 24.10 10.79
N PHE A 127 -7.55 23.65 11.13
CA PHE A 127 -7.26 22.90 12.36
C PHE A 127 -5.89 23.26 12.92
N GLU A 128 -5.79 23.17 14.24
CA GLU A 128 -4.56 23.46 14.98
C GLU A 128 -3.43 22.50 14.59
N GLU A 129 -2.20 22.90 14.92
CA GLU A 129 -1.02 22.08 14.66
C GLU A 129 -1.06 20.78 15.46
N VAL A 130 -0.99 19.67 14.75
CA VAL A 130 -0.90 18.33 15.32
C VAL A 130 0.46 17.70 14.97
N HIS A 131 1.04 16.99 15.92
CA HIS A 131 2.27 16.23 15.70
C HIS A 131 1.94 14.78 15.42
N VAL A 132 2.37 14.27 14.26
CA VAL A 132 2.14 12.89 13.87
C VAL A 132 3.03 11.97 14.71
N PRO A 133 2.45 11.04 15.50
CA PRO A 133 3.23 10.16 16.36
C PRO A 133 4.13 9.21 15.54
N ASP A 134 5.12 8.62 16.22
CA ASP A 134 5.90 7.53 15.64
C ASP A 134 4.97 6.39 15.20
N ASN A 135 5.30 5.77 14.05
CA ASN A 135 4.51 4.71 13.42
C ASN A 135 3.07 5.08 13.02
N CYS A 136 2.76 6.38 12.98
CA CYS A 136 1.45 6.86 12.54
C CYS A 136 1.56 7.74 11.30
N TYR A 137 0.44 7.90 10.60
CA TYR A 137 0.31 8.74 9.43
C TYR A 137 -0.90 9.66 9.57
N PHE A 138 -0.78 10.89 9.05
CA PHE A 138 -1.90 11.80 8.91
C PHE A 138 -2.37 11.76 7.45
N VAL A 139 -3.64 11.45 7.24
CA VAL A 139 -4.20 11.22 5.92
C VAL A 139 -5.37 12.15 5.62
N LEU A 140 -5.51 12.54 4.37
CA LEU A 140 -6.65 13.33 3.89
C LEU A 140 -7.27 12.68 2.64
N GLY A 141 -8.57 12.84 2.48
CA GLY A 141 -9.21 12.58 1.21
C GLY A 141 -9.04 13.73 0.24
N ASP A 142 -8.92 13.47 -1.05
CA ASP A 142 -8.79 14.51 -2.06
C ASP A 142 -10.09 15.30 -2.26
N ASN A 143 -11.25 14.71 -1.94
CA ASN A 143 -12.52 15.41 -1.85
C ASN A 143 -12.79 15.84 -0.40
N ARG A 144 -12.23 16.98 -0.01
CA ARG A 144 -12.27 17.53 1.36
C ARG A 144 -13.69 17.74 1.90
N GLU A 145 -14.67 17.98 1.00
CA GLU A 145 -16.07 18.26 1.34
C GLU A 145 -16.77 17.05 1.99
N VAL A 146 -16.46 15.84 1.50
CA VAL A 146 -17.16 14.62 1.93
C VAL A 146 -16.27 13.58 2.58
N SER A 147 -14.98 13.87 2.70
CA SER A 147 -14.03 12.90 3.23
C SER A 147 -14.07 12.83 4.75
N LEU A 148 -14.29 11.63 5.28
CA LEU A 148 -13.97 11.27 6.65
C LEU A 148 -12.50 10.83 6.67
N ASP A 149 -11.63 11.61 7.36
CA ASP A 149 -10.18 11.42 7.37
C ASP A 149 -9.56 11.93 8.68
N SER A 150 -8.25 12.07 8.76
CA SER A 150 -7.54 12.41 10.01
C SER A 150 -7.93 13.75 10.66
N ARG A 151 -8.74 14.56 10.01
CA ARG A 151 -9.34 15.77 10.62
C ARG A 151 -10.41 15.45 11.65
N TYR A 152 -10.92 14.24 11.65
CA TYR A 152 -12.01 13.76 12.51
C TYR A 152 -11.46 12.68 13.46
N ASP A 153 -11.91 12.72 14.72
CA ASP A 153 -11.47 11.82 15.77
C ASP A 153 -11.76 10.34 15.47
N GLU A 154 -12.81 10.07 14.65
CA GLU A 154 -13.19 8.72 14.23
C GLU A 154 -12.11 8.03 13.38
N VAL A 155 -11.27 8.80 12.68
CA VAL A 155 -10.14 8.28 11.92
C VAL A 155 -8.84 8.58 12.67
N GLY A 156 -8.64 9.84 13.07
CA GLY A 156 -7.45 10.28 13.76
C GLY A 156 -6.14 9.96 13.00
N PHE A 157 -5.10 9.60 13.73
CA PHE A 157 -3.86 9.12 13.14
C PHE A 157 -4.00 7.65 12.74
N VAL A 158 -3.53 7.31 11.53
CA VAL A 158 -3.54 5.94 11.01
C VAL A 158 -2.27 5.22 11.45
N GLU A 159 -2.42 4.17 12.24
CA GLU A 159 -1.30 3.35 12.72
C GLU A 159 -0.74 2.47 11.58
N SER A 160 0.58 2.27 11.58
CA SER A 160 1.25 1.49 10.53
C SER A 160 0.76 0.05 10.39
N ASP A 161 0.32 -0.56 11.48
CA ASP A 161 -0.15 -1.95 11.52
C ASP A 161 -1.59 -2.13 10.98
N THR A 162 -2.37 -1.04 10.88
CA THR A 162 -3.69 -1.06 10.25
C THR A 162 -3.62 -0.90 8.73
N ILE A 163 -2.46 -0.50 8.19
CA ILE A 163 -2.30 -0.22 6.76
C ILE A 163 -2.17 -1.52 5.97
N GLN A 164 -3.08 -1.71 5.01
CA GLN A 164 -3.07 -2.87 4.11
C GLN A 164 -2.03 -2.73 2.98
N GLY A 165 -1.73 -1.50 2.56
CA GLY A 165 -0.73 -1.22 1.55
C GLY A 165 -0.97 0.06 0.75
N ILE A 166 -0.16 0.25 -0.30
CA ILE A 166 -0.22 1.37 -1.22
C ILE A 166 -1.11 0.99 -2.41
N PHE A 167 -2.05 1.87 -2.74
CA PHE A 167 -2.97 1.69 -3.86
C PHE A 167 -2.33 2.17 -5.17
N HIS A 168 -2.51 1.37 -6.23
CA HIS A 168 -2.13 1.70 -7.59
C HIS A 168 -3.32 1.48 -8.53
N LEU A 169 -3.66 2.53 -9.28
CA LEU A 169 -4.74 2.49 -10.26
C LEU A 169 -4.38 1.54 -11.42
N ALA A 170 -5.26 0.61 -11.76
CA ALA A 170 -5.13 -0.18 -12.97
C ALA A 170 -5.47 0.68 -14.19
N LYS A 171 -4.49 0.90 -15.06
CA LYS A 171 -4.69 1.61 -16.34
C LYS A 171 -5.17 0.67 -17.43
#